data_0de2ce1d95a4a958eb41deefc4e44b21
#
_entry.id   0de2ce1d95a4a958eb41deefc4e44b21
#
_cell.length_a   1.000
_cell.length_b   1.000
_cell.length_c   1.000
_cell.angle_alpha   90.00
_cell.angle_beta   90.00
_cell.angle_gamma   90.00
#
_symmetry.space_group_name_H-M   'P 1'
#
loop_
_entity.id
_entity.type
_entity.pdbx_description
1 polymer ?
#
loop_
_entity_poly.entity_id
_entity_poly.type
_entity_poly.pdbx_seq_one_letter_code
_entity_poly.pdbx_strand_id
1 'polypeptide(L)'
;MKSITINKQEIAKFSKIATEWWNPEGKFKPLHKFNPIRIKYIKDNIIKNFKLNSTVKHLKKINILDIGCGGGLLTEPMCRLGANVVGIDASQKNIDIAKFHAKKNGLKINYLCATPEDLKIKKKFDVILNMEIVEHVENVNFFLKKSS
;
A
#
# COMPACT_ATOMS: atom_id res chain seq x y z
N MET A 1 -16.05 16.54 12.39
CA MET A 1 -15.04 15.91 12.86
C MET A 1 -15.25 15.33 14.16
N LYS A 2 -14.88 14.26 14.41
CA LYS A 2 -15.10 13.75 15.60
C LYS A 2 -14.03 13.89 16.45
N SER A 3 -14.25 14.37 17.47
CA SER A 3 -13.32 14.43 18.41
C SER A 3 -13.11 13.09 18.87
N ILE A 4 -12.06 12.68 18.90
CA ILE A 4 -11.89 11.49 19.25
C ILE A 4 -11.30 11.29 20.49
N THR A 5 -12.04 10.86 21.35
CA THR A 5 -11.53 10.40 22.52
C THR A 5 -11.32 8.96 22.31
N ILE A 6 -10.27 8.60 21.75
CA ILE A 6 -9.95 7.21 21.61
C ILE A 6 -9.56 6.68 22.95
N ASN A 7 -10.35 5.78 23.52
CA ASN A 7 -10.04 5.20 24.82
C ASN A 7 -9.04 4.06 24.65
N LYS A 8 -8.54 3.59 25.78
CA LYS A 8 -7.50 2.55 25.76
C LYS A 8 -7.97 1.27 25.13
N GLN A 9 -9.27 0.97 25.25
CA GLN A 9 -9.80 -0.24 24.67
C GLN A 9 -9.79 -0.18 23.15
N GLU A 10 -10.08 0.99 22.58
CA GLU A 10 -10.05 1.14 21.15
C GLU A 10 -8.63 1.06 20.60
N ILE A 11 -7.69 1.65 21.32
CA ILE A 11 -6.29 1.56 20.93
C ILE A 11 -5.84 0.11 20.95
N ALA A 12 -6.21 -0.64 21.97
CA ALA A 12 -5.85 -2.05 22.05
C ALA A 12 -6.47 -2.84 20.91
N LYS A 13 -7.71 -2.51 20.54
CA LYS A 13 -8.37 -3.16 19.43
C LYS A 13 -7.65 -2.92 18.12
N PHE A 14 -7.30 -1.66 17.86
CA PHE A 14 -6.56 -1.35 16.64
C PHE A 14 -5.21 -2.03 16.61
N SER A 15 -4.52 -2.07 17.73
CA SER A 15 -3.23 -2.74 17.78
C SER A 15 -3.36 -4.22 17.48
N LYS A 16 -4.43 -4.85 18.01
CA LYS A 16 -4.66 -6.25 17.76
C LYS A 16 -4.95 -6.52 16.28
N ILE A 17 -5.79 -5.70 15.66
CA ILE A 17 -6.14 -5.87 14.26
C ILE A 17 -4.91 -5.60 13.39
N ALA A 18 -4.13 -4.60 13.73
CA ALA A 18 -2.90 -4.31 13.01
C ALA A 18 -1.94 -5.49 13.08
N THR A 19 -1.85 -6.10 14.26
CA THR A 19 -1.02 -7.28 14.43
C THR A 19 -1.52 -8.43 13.56
N GLU A 20 -2.83 -8.59 13.44
CA GLU A 20 -3.39 -9.62 12.57
C GLU A 20 -3.02 -9.38 11.10
N TRP A 21 -3.17 -8.14 10.63
CA TRP A 21 -2.83 -7.82 9.25
C TRP A 21 -1.38 -8.18 8.94
N TRP A 22 -0.49 -7.92 9.89
CA TRP A 22 0.94 -8.09 9.65
C TRP A 22 1.51 -9.38 10.21
N ASN A 23 0.64 -10.27 10.69
CA ASN A 23 1.06 -11.57 11.17
C ASN A 23 1.08 -12.56 10.00
N PRO A 24 2.26 -13.01 9.56
CA PRO A 24 2.34 -13.90 8.40
C PRO A 24 1.76 -15.29 8.66
N GLU A 25 1.47 -15.62 9.93
CA GLU A 25 0.84 -16.89 10.25
C GLU A 25 -0.61 -16.72 10.65
N GLY A 26 -1.18 -15.52 10.53
CA GLY A 26 -2.55 -15.26 10.91
C GLY A 26 -3.51 -15.41 9.75
N LYS A 27 -4.65 -14.73 9.84
CA LYS A 27 -5.70 -14.90 8.84
C LYS A 27 -5.33 -14.29 7.49
N PHE A 28 -4.33 -13.43 7.44
CA PHE A 28 -3.87 -12.86 6.17
C PHE A 28 -2.64 -13.61 5.63
N LYS A 29 -2.41 -14.82 6.12
CA LYS A 29 -1.29 -15.64 5.68
C LYS A 29 -1.21 -15.78 4.15
N PRO A 30 -2.33 -16.01 3.42
CA PRO A 30 -2.21 -16.13 1.97
C PRO A 30 -1.62 -14.89 1.31
N LEU A 31 -1.97 -13.71 1.81
CA LEU A 31 -1.42 -12.46 1.27
C LEU A 31 0.07 -12.38 1.52
N HIS A 32 0.51 -12.72 2.72
CA HIS A 32 1.93 -12.71 3.04
C HIS A 32 2.70 -13.71 2.20
N LYS A 33 2.09 -14.86 1.95
CA LYS A 33 2.74 -15.91 1.18
C LYS A 33 2.98 -15.48 -0.26
N PHE A 34 2.02 -14.78 -0.86
CA PHE A 34 2.15 -14.33 -2.24
C PHE A 34 2.89 -13.01 -2.38
N ASN A 35 3.04 -12.27 -1.30
CA ASN A 35 3.57 -10.92 -1.37
C ASN A 35 4.97 -10.82 -1.99
N PRO A 36 5.93 -11.68 -1.63
CA PRO A 36 7.26 -11.57 -2.25
C PRO A 36 7.22 -11.71 -3.77
N ILE A 37 6.38 -12.59 -4.29
CA ILE A 37 6.24 -12.79 -5.72
C ILE A 37 5.62 -11.55 -6.36
N ARG A 38 4.58 -10.99 -5.73
CA ARG A 38 3.94 -9.78 -6.24
C ARG A 38 4.90 -8.60 -6.26
N ILE A 39 5.64 -8.44 -5.18
CA ILE A 39 6.61 -7.35 -5.06
C ILE A 39 7.66 -7.46 -6.16
N LYS A 40 8.19 -8.64 -6.36
CA LYS A 40 9.20 -8.85 -7.39
C LYS A 40 8.64 -8.58 -8.78
N TYR A 41 7.43 -9.09 -9.06
CA TYR A 41 6.79 -8.89 -10.36
C TYR A 41 6.58 -7.40 -10.63
N ILE A 42 6.05 -6.68 -9.67
CA ILE A 42 5.78 -5.25 -9.83
C ILE A 42 7.09 -4.48 -10.00
N LYS A 43 8.06 -4.76 -9.14
CA LYS A 43 9.35 -4.09 -9.20
C LYS A 43 10.03 -4.29 -10.55
N ASP A 44 10.08 -5.55 -11.00
CA ASP A 44 10.77 -5.86 -12.26
C ASP A 44 10.10 -5.18 -13.45
N ASN A 45 8.77 -5.15 -13.45
CA ASN A 45 8.05 -4.49 -14.53
C ASN A 45 8.23 -2.98 -14.53
N ILE A 46 8.27 -2.36 -13.36
CA ILE A 46 8.51 -0.93 -13.27
C ILE A 46 9.93 -0.62 -13.76
N ILE A 47 10.90 -1.37 -13.31
CA ILE A 47 12.29 -1.14 -13.72
C ILE A 47 12.42 -1.28 -15.22
N LYS A 48 11.80 -2.31 -15.79
CA LYS A 48 11.87 -2.54 -17.23
C LYS A 48 11.19 -1.42 -18.01
N ASN A 49 9.97 -1.06 -17.60
CA ASN A 49 9.19 -0.08 -18.36
C ASN A 49 9.75 1.32 -18.27
N PHE A 50 10.34 1.70 -17.16
CA PHE A 50 10.88 3.03 -16.99
C PHE A 50 12.40 3.06 -17.15
N LYS A 51 12.99 1.94 -17.55
CA LYS A 51 14.43 1.82 -17.81
C LYS A 51 15.26 2.32 -16.64
N LEU A 52 14.91 1.86 -15.44
CA LEU A 52 15.57 2.33 -14.23
C LEU A 52 16.83 1.55 -13.96
N ASN A 53 17.75 2.21 -13.25
CA ASN A 53 18.95 1.56 -12.82
C ASN A 53 18.63 0.69 -11.60
N SER A 54 19.04 -0.56 -11.65
CA SER A 54 18.72 -1.48 -10.58
C SER A 54 19.78 -1.41 -9.49
N THR A 55 19.87 -0.30 -8.81
CA THR A 55 20.81 -0.17 -7.69
C THR A 55 20.02 0.01 -6.40
N VAL A 56 20.61 0.60 -5.40
CA VAL A 56 19.92 0.89 -4.15
C VAL A 56 18.74 1.81 -4.44
N LYS A 57 17.61 1.59 -3.80
CA LYS A 57 16.39 2.37 -4.04
C LYS A 57 15.93 2.24 -5.49
N HIS A 58 15.55 1.03 -5.84
CA HIS A 58 15.17 0.68 -7.20
C HIS A 58 14.08 1.56 -7.79
N LEU A 59 13.14 2.04 -6.97
CA LEU A 59 11.99 2.79 -7.44
C LEU A 59 12.05 4.27 -7.09
N LYS A 60 13.24 4.80 -6.90
CA LYS A 60 13.39 6.20 -6.57
C LYS A 60 12.75 7.08 -7.63
N LYS A 61 12.00 8.09 -7.19
CA LYS A 61 11.30 9.05 -8.06
C LYS A 61 10.09 8.47 -8.80
N ILE A 62 9.73 7.24 -8.52
CA ILE A 62 8.51 6.67 -9.10
C ILE A 62 7.35 6.98 -8.16
N ASN A 63 6.27 7.53 -8.72
CA ASN A 63 5.07 7.85 -7.95
C ASN A 63 4.04 6.74 -8.15
N ILE A 64 3.64 6.10 -7.08
CA ILE A 64 2.72 4.95 -7.12
C ILE A 64 1.45 5.26 -6.36
N LEU A 65 0.32 4.94 -6.96
CA LEU A 65 -0.97 4.95 -6.28
C LEU A 65 -1.39 3.50 -6.06
N ASP A 66 -1.62 3.14 -4.81
CA ASP A 66 -2.04 1.78 -4.45
C ASP A 66 -3.52 1.83 -4.07
N ILE A 67 -4.39 1.32 -4.94
CA ILE A 67 -5.82 1.34 -4.74
C ILE A 67 -6.25 0.09 -3.99
N GLY A 68 -7.02 0.27 -2.92
CA GLY A 68 -7.40 -0.86 -2.09
C GLY A 68 -6.25 -1.34 -1.25
N CYS A 69 -5.48 -0.42 -0.67
CA CYS A 69 -4.22 -0.76 -0.02
C CYS A 69 -4.36 -1.60 1.25
N GLY A 70 -5.55 -1.68 1.84
CA GLY A 70 -5.77 -2.45 3.05
C GLY A 70 -4.86 -2.00 4.19
N GLY A 71 -4.22 -2.95 4.83
CA GLY A 71 -3.31 -2.65 5.93
C GLY A 71 -1.91 -2.26 5.50
N GLY A 72 -1.65 -2.14 4.20
CA GLY A 72 -0.37 -1.66 3.70
C GLY A 72 0.63 -2.72 3.30
N LEU A 73 0.18 -3.97 3.13
CA LEU A 73 1.10 -5.07 2.84
C LEU A 73 1.88 -4.90 1.56
N LEU A 74 1.33 -4.21 0.58
CA LEU A 74 2.04 -3.94 -0.67
C LEU A 74 2.59 -2.53 -0.69
N THR A 75 1.88 -1.59 -0.06
CA THR A 75 2.28 -0.19 -0.03
C THR A 75 3.64 -0.01 0.64
N GLU A 76 3.85 -0.67 1.77
CA GLU A 76 5.10 -0.51 2.51
C GLU A 76 6.31 -1.03 1.74
N PRO A 77 6.26 -2.22 1.13
CA PRO A 77 7.40 -2.66 0.34
C PRO A 77 7.75 -1.72 -0.81
N MET A 78 6.74 -1.14 -1.45
CA MET A 78 7.01 -0.18 -2.53
C MET A 78 7.73 1.05 -1.98
N CYS A 79 7.30 1.52 -0.80
CA CYS A 79 7.97 2.63 -0.14
C CYS A 79 9.41 2.27 0.23
N ARG A 80 9.63 1.06 0.73
CA ARG A 80 10.98 0.63 1.08
C ARG A 80 11.89 0.55 -0.14
N LEU A 81 11.33 0.29 -1.31
CA LEU A 81 12.10 0.28 -2.55
C LEU A 81 12.40 1.69 -3.07
N GLY A 82 11.88 2.70 -2.42
CA GLY A 82 12.20 4.09 -2.75
C GLY A 82 11.09 4.88 -3.42
N ALA A 83 9.96 4.23 -3.73
CA ALA A 83 8.87 4.92 -4.42
C ALA A 83 8.16 5.92 -3.50
N ASN A 84 7.55 6.92 -4.11
CA ASN A 84 6.65 7.82 -3.42
C ASN A 84 5.25 7.21 -3.54
N VAL A 85 4.70 6.75 -2.44
CA VAL A 85 3.47 5.96 -2.51
C VAL A 85 2.32 6.66 -1.83
N VAL A 86 1.18 6.65 -2.50
CA VAL A 86 -0.09 7.05 -1.91
C VAL A 86 -0.95 5.80 -1.88
N GLY A 87 -1.47 5.45 -0.72
CA GLY A 87 -2.37 4.30 -0.58
C GLY A 87 -3.77 4.79 -0.28
N ILE A 88 -4.75 4.27 -0.97
CA ILE A 88 -6.13 4.60 -0.69
C ILE A 88 -6.93 3.34 -0.44
N ASP A 89 -7.92 3.47 0.41
CA ASP A 89 -8.83 2.37 0.72
C ASP A 89 -10.14 2.99 1.19
N ALA A 90 -11.24 2.37 0.85
CA ALA A 90 -12.55 2.90 1.26
C ALA A 90 -12.82 2.71 2.75
N SER A 91 -12.08 1.83 3.40
CA SER A 91 -12.27 1.55 4.82
C SER A 91 -11.35 2.42 5.66
N GLN A 92 -11.96 3.30 6.45
CA GLN A 92 -11.17 4.13 7.37
C GLN A 92 -10.38 3.27 8.36
N LYS A 93 -10.97 2.14 8.75
CA LYS A 93 -10.29 1.24 9.68
C LYS A 93 -9.00 0.70 9.08
N ASN A 94 -9.04 0.29 7.81
CA ASN A 94 -7.84 -0.20 7.14
C ASN A 94 -6.80 0.89 7.03
N ILE A 95 -7.22 2.11 6.69
CA ILE A 95 -6.30 3.24 6.58
C ILE A 95 -5.64 3.54 7.93
N ASP A 96 -6.42 3.48 9.00
CA ASP A 96 -5.85 3.72 10.33
C ASP A 96 -4.82 2.67 10.70
N ILE A 97 -5.09 1.41 10.36
CA ILE A 97 -4.16 0.31 10.59
C ILE A 97 -2.88 0.53 9.77
N ALA A 98 -3.04 0.89 8.52
CA ALA A 98 -1.90 1.11 7.63
C ALA A 98 -1.03 2.25 8.13
N LYS A 99 -1.65 3.36 8.53
CA LYS A 99 -0.93 4.50 9.08
C LYS A 99 -0.17 4.13 10.35
N PHE A 100 -0.82 3.39 11.22
CA PHE A 100 -0.23 2.98 12.49
C PHE A 100 1.04 2.15 12.23
N HIS A 101 0.93 1.16 11.36
CA HIS A 101 2.07 0.28 11.08
C HIS A 101 3.20 1.02 10.38
N ALA A 102 2.88 1.87 9.41
CA ALA A 102 3.90 2.63 8.70
C ALA A 102 4.65 3.56 9.64
N LYS A 103 3.92 4.26 10.51
CA LYS A 103 4.53 5.16 11.47
C LYS A 103 5.45 4.41 12.42
N LYS A 104 5.01 3.25 12.88
CA LYS A 104 5.81 2.43 13.78
C LYS A 104 7.12 2.01 13.14
N ASN A 105 7.13 1.85 11.82
CA ASN A 105 8.32 1.42 11.10
C ASN A 105 9.08 2.56 10.42
N GLY A 106 8.71 3.80 10.72
CA GLY A 106 9.43 4.96 10.20
C GLY A 106 9.26 5.21 8.72
N LEU A 107 8.18 4.72 8.14
CA LEU A 107 7.94 4.89 6.72
C LEU A 107 7.01 6.07 6.46
N LYS A 108 7.30 6.83 5.41
CA LYS A 108 6.49 7.98 5.04
C LYS A 108 5.64 7.60 3.85
N ILE A 109 4.40 7.30 4.11
CA ILE A 109 3.43 6.94 3.10
C ILE A 109 2.19 7.80 3.30
N ASN A 110 1.64 8.32 2.22
CA ASN A 110 0.43 9.12 2.31
C ASN A 110 -0.76 8.19 2.14
N TYR A 111 -1.49 7.94 3.23
CA TYR A 111 -2.68 7.08 3.19
C TYR A 111 -3.94 7.92 3.29
N LEU A 112 -4.92 7.64 2.44
CA LEU A 112 -6.17 8.37 2.41
C LEU A 112 -7.35 7.42 2.36
N CYS A 113 -8.38 7.71 3.13
CA CYS A 113 -9.62 6.97 3.04
C CYS A 113 -10.43 7.56 1.88
N ALA A 114 -10.39 6.91 0.76
CA ALA A 114 -11.02 7.42 -0.46
C ALA A 114 -11.21 6.31 -1.46
N THR A 115 -12.12 6.54 -2.40
CA THR A 115 -12.23 5.71 -3.58
C THR A 115 -11.51 6.43 -4.71
N PRO A 116 -11.21 5.74 -5.81
CA PRO A 116 -10.57 6.43 -6.95
C PRO A 116 -11.39 7.61 -7.46
N GLU A 117 -12.70 7.50 -7.42
CA GLU A 117 -13.58 8.56 -7.89
C GLU A 117 -13.52 9.80 -7.00
N ASP A 118 -13.25 9.59 -5.72
CA ASP A 118 -13.20 10.70 -4.76
C ASP A 118 -11.82 11.28 -4.60
N LEU A 119 -10.84 10.74 -5.29
CA LEU A 119 -9.47 11.15 -5.08
C LEU A 119 -9.25 12.53 -5.70
N LYS A 120 -8.91 13.47 -4.86
CA LYS A 120 -8.74 14.86 -5.29
C LYS A 120 -7.29 15.29 -5.33
N ILE A 121 -6.38 14.35 -5.34
CA ILE A 121 -4.97 14.67 -5.40
C ILE A 121 -4.63 15.00 -6.84
N LYS A 122 -4.01 16.15 -7.03
CA LYS A 122 -3.62 16.57 -8.38
C LYS A 122 -2.27 16.02 -8.78
N LYS A 123 -1.80 15.02 -8.10
CA LYS A 123 -0.52 14.43 -8.38
C LYS A 123 -0.66 13.42 -9.51
N LYS A 124 0.31 13.40 -10.39
CA LYS A 124 0.33 12.39 -11.43
C LYS A 124 1.09 11.18 -10.93
N PHE A 125 0.56 10.00 -11.23
CA PHE A 125 1.20 8.77 -10.81
C PHE A 125 1.80 8.08 -12.01
N ASP A 126 2.96 7.49 -11.81
CA ASP A 126 3.63 6.71 -12.85
C ASP A 126 3.07 5.30 -12.90
N VAL A 127 2.62 4.78 -11.76
CA VAL A 127 2.13 3.42 -11.65
C VAL A 127 0.88 3.43 -10.78
N ILE A 128 -0.13 2.70 -11.20
CA ILE A 128 -1.33 2.51 -10.40
C ILE A 128 -1.46 1.01 -10.13
N LEU A 129 -1.49 0.65 -8.85
CA LEU A 129 -1.70 -0.73 -8.44
C LEU A 129 -3.14 -0.90 -8.01
N ASN A 130 -3.79 -1.94 -8.46
CA ASN A 130 -5.15 -2.23 -8.09
C ASN A 130 -5.23 -3.70 -7.72
N MET A 131 -4.86 -4.01 -6.49
CA MET A 131 -4.74 -5.36 -6.00
C MET A 131 -5.77 -5.67 -4.93
N GLU A 132 -6.84 -4.89 -4.89
CA GLU A 132 -7.78 -5.01 -3.78
C GLU A 132 -8.59 -6.29 -3.84
N ILE A 133 -8.70 -6.92 -4.99
CA ILE A 133 -9.51 -8.13 -5.11
C ILE A 133 -8.60 -9.32 -5.05
N VAL A 134 -8.38 -9.81 -3.86
CA VAL A 134 -7.41 -10.85 -3.63
C VAL A 134 -7.81 -12.19 -4.22
N GLU A 135 -9.11 -12.45 -4.26
CA GLU A 135 -9.58 -13.71 -4.81
C GLU A 135 -9.36 -13.79 -6.32
N HIS A 136 -9.02 -12.69 -6.94
CA HIS A 136 -8.72 -12.67 -8.36
C HIS A 136 -7.23 -12.47 -8.59
N VAL A 137 -6.43 -13.23 -7.88
CA VAL A 137 -4.99 -13.04 -7.91
C VAL A 137 -4.41 -13.22 -9.30
N GLU A 138 -4.98 -14.11 -10.10
CA GLU A 138 -4.48 -14.26 -11.46
C GLU A 138 -4.76 -13.03 -12.30
N ASN A 139 -5.64 -12.15 -11.85
CA ASN A 139 -5.90 -10.91 -12.56
C ASN A 139 -5.23 -9.77 -11.84
N VAL A 140 -3.94 -9.87 -11.68
CA VAL A 140 -3.19 -8.80 -11.06
C VAL A 140 -3.22 -7.64 -12.02
N ASN A 141 -4.04 -6.64 -11.70
CA ASN A 141 -4.16 -5.48 -12.55
C ASN A 141 -3.26 -4.39 -12.03
N PHE A 142 -2.28 -4.03 -12.80
CA PHE A 142 -1.59 -2.77 -12.53
C PHE A 142 -1.37 -2.10 -13.86
N PHE A 143 -1.46 -0.80 -13.82
CA PHE A 143 -1.38 -0.02 -15.04
C PHE A 143 -0.18 0.88 -14.96
N LEU A 144 0.69 0.78 -15.95
CA LEU A 144 1.82 1.66 -16.05
C LEU A 144 1.34 2.87 -16.83
N LYS A 145 1.25 4.00 -16.15
CA LYS A 145 0.81 5.19 -16.81
C LYS A 145 1.98 6.09 -17.00
N LYS A 146 2.23 6.43 -18.21
CA LYS A 146 3.19 7.48 -18.41
C LYS A 146 2.50 8.75 -18.01
N SER A 147 3.12 9.50 -17.15
CA SER A 147 2.50 10.72 -16.75
C SER A 147 2.33 11.59 -17.97
N SER A 148 1.20 12.01 -18.21
CA SER A 148 0.93 12.84 -19.36
C SER A 148 0.33 14.14 -18.92
#